data_8ff6b300d09d6f03cd83cbae4c622df1
#
_entry.id   8ff6b300d09d6f03cd83cbae4c622df1
#
_cell.length_a   1.000
_cell.length_b   1.000
_cell.length_c   1.000
_cell.angle_alpha   90.00
_cell.angle_beta   90.00
_cell.angle_gamma   90.00
#
_symmetry.space_group_name_H-M   'P 1'
#
loop_
_entity.id
_entity.type
_entity.pdbx_description
1 polymer ?
#
loop_
_entity_poly.entity_id
_entity_poly.type
_entity_poly.pdbx_seq_one_letter_code
_entity_poly.pdbx_strand_id
1 'polypeptide(L)'
;MEQMTLFDREMPQPLAARLRPQSLDEYAGQTHLLGRGKVLRRLIESDQVSSMIFWGPPGVGKTTLARIIAGRTKSAFIDFSAVTSGIKEIRTVMEQAEHNRHFGERTIVFVDEIHRFNKAQQDAFLPFVEKGSIILIGATTENPSFEINSALLSRCKVFVLHALTAEELTGLLHRALKDNRGFGMQQVNIPDDMIQAIANFANGDARNALSTLEMVVLNGEIDENGGVTVTEETLEQCTSKKSLLYDKKGEEHYNLISALHKSMRNSDPDAAVYWLARMLEAGEDPLYVARRVTRFASEDIGLADPQALQIAVAAYQACHFIGMPECTVHLTQAVVYMSLAPKSNALYMAYEHAKIDAIEQLAEPVPLVIRNAVTDLMGELDYGKGYQYAHDTEEKLTNMQCLPDSLADREYYRPTSQGKEAAMKERLEQVREWRRRH
;
A
#
# COMPACT_ATOMS: atom_id res chain seq x y z
N MET A 1 -24.58 -34.40 37.19
CA MET A 1 -25.04 -32.98 37.11
C MET A 1 -23.82 -32.11 37.45
N GLU A 2 -23.07 -31.75 36.42
CA GLU A 2 -21.96 -30.79 36.55
C GLU A 2 -22.55 -29.39 36.83
N GLN A 3 -22.10 -28.78 37.92
CA GLN A 3 -22.44 -27.39 38.23
C GLN A 3 -21.77 -26.50 37.18
N MET A 4 -22.51 -26.00 36.22
CA MET A 4 -22.11 -24.85 35.41
C MET A 4 -21.89 -23.67 36.36
N THR A 5 -20.66 -23.25 36.53
CA THR A 5 -20.30 -22.06 37.30
C THR A 5 -20.77 -20.82 36.52
N LEU A 6 -21.24 -19.80 37.26
CA LEU A 6 -21.76 -18.52 36.71
C LEU A 6 -20.74 -17.73 35.85
N PHE A 7 -19.52 -18.24 35.72
CA PHE A 7 -18.38 -17.64 35.01
C PHE A 7 -18.07 -18.27 33.64
N ASP A 8 -18.81 -19.33 33.22
CA ASP A 8 -18.64 -19.98 31.91
C ASP A 8 -19.46 -19.32 30.77
N ARG A 9 -19.80 -18.04 30.89
CA ARG A 9 -20.21 -17.27 29.71
C ARG A 9 -18.97 -16.90 28.92
N GLU A 10 -18.65 -17.70 27.90
CA GLU A 10 -17.72 -17.27 26.86
C GLU A 10 -18.14 -15.85 26.39
N MET A 11 -17.24 -14.90 26.56
CA MET A 11 -17.47 -13.55 26.05
C MET A 11 -17.73 -13.65 24.55
N PRO A 12 -18.78 -13.05 24.00
CA PRO A 12 -19.08 -13.16 22.59
C PRO A 12 -17.88 -12.63 21.79
N GLN A 13 -17.40 -13.46 20.85
CA GLN A 13 -16.29 -13.05 19.96
C GLN A 13 -16.70 -11.81 19.16
N PRO A 14 -15.74 -10.89 18.87
CA PRO A 14 -16.00 -9.72 18.05
C PRO A 14 -16.62 -10.09 16.68
N LEU A 15 -17.49 -9.26 16.16
CA LEU A 15 -18.21 -9.48 14.88
C LEU A 15 -17.25 -9.85 13.74
N ALA A 16 -16.12 -9.18 13.64
CA ALA A 16 -15.09 -9.46 12.64
C ALA A 16 -14.49 -10.88 12.77
N ALA A 17 -14.47 -11.47 13.95
CA ALA A 17 -14.02 -12.83 14.17
C ALA A 17 -15.13 -13.84 13.83
N ARG A 18 -16.38 -13.57 14.24
CA ARG A 18 -17.56 -14.42 13.97
C ARG A 18 -17.86 -14.52 12.48
N LEU A 19 -17.74 -13.43 11.74
CA LEU A 19 -18.01 -13.33 10.30
C LEU A 19 -16.79 -13.62 9.42
N ARG A 20 -15.71 -14.16 10.00
CA ARG A 20 -14.54 -14.52 9.19
C ARG A 20 -14.95 -15.51 8.09
N PRO A 21 -14.66 -15.18 6.80
CA PRO A 21 -14.94 -16.06 5.67
C PRO A 21 -14.33 -17.45 5.86
N GLN A 22 -15.12 -18.48 5.54
CA GLN A 22 -14.70 -19.89 5.61
C GLN A 22 -14.40 -20.47 4.23
N SER A 23 -14.82 -19.79 3.16
CA SER A 23 -14.60 -20.19 1.77
C SER A 23 -14.17 -19.02 0.90
N LEU A 24 -13.65 -19.31 -0.30
CA LEU A 24 -13.30 -18.28 -1.28
C LEU A 24 -14.53 -17.51 -1.77
N ASP A 25 -15.70 -18.11 -1.75
CA ASP A 25 -16.94 -17.48 -2.23
C ASP A 25 -17.52 -16.51 -1.18
N GLU A 26 -17.18 -16.69 0.10
CA GLU A 26 -17.49 -15.73 1.16
C GLU A 26 -16.48 -14.59 1.24
N TYR A 27 -15.31 -14.73 0.59
CA TYR A 27 -14.22 -13.76 0.69
C TYR A 27 -14.54 -12.51 -0.12
N ALA A 28 -14.57 -11.35 0.55
CA ALA A 28 -14.87 -10.07 -0.10
C ALA A 28 -13.65 -9.52 -0.85
N GLY A 29 -13.89 -8.98 -2.03
CA GLY A 29 -12.87 -8.31 -2.85
C GLY A 29 -11.84 -9.23 -3.48
N GLN A 30 -10.70 -8.66 -3.85
CA GLN A 30 -9.55 -9.33 -4.46
C GLN A 30 -9.89 -10.09 -5.76
N THR A 31 -10.82 -9.59 -6.55
CA THR A 31 -11.29 -10.25 -7.79
C THR A 31 -10.18 -10.46 -8.81
N HIS A 32 -9.14 -9.62 -8.80
CA HIS A 32 -7.95 -9.74 -9.63
C HIS A 32 -7.09 -10.98 -9.30
N LEU A 33 -7.18 -11.52 -8.07
CA LEU A 33 -6.47 -12.73 -7.62
C LEU A 33 -7.38 -13.94 -7.50
N LEU A 34 -8.60 -13.74 -7.00
CA LEU A 34 -9.54 -14.80 -6.59
C LEU A 34 -10.75 -14.93 -7.52
N GLY A 35 -10.88 -14.08 -8.54
CA GLY A 35 -11.92 -14.21 -9.56
C GLY A 35 -11.81 -15.55 -10.33
N ARG A 36 -12.90 -15.98 -10.97
CA ARG A 36 -12.92 -17.22 -11.76
C ARG A 36 -11.81 -17.21 -12.82
N GLY A 37 -11.00 -18.28 -12.87
CA GLY A 37 -9.89 -18.44 -13.81
C GLY A 37 -8.60 -17.69 -13.44
N LYS A 38 -8.54 -16.96 -12.32
CA LYS A 38 -7.33 -16.30 -11.85
C LYS A 38 -6.33 -17.30 -11.26
N VAL A 39 -5.04 -16.93 -11.34
CA VAL A 39 -3.94 -17.83 -11.01
C VAL A 39 -4.02 -18.36 -9.58
N LEU A 40 -4.20 -17.46 -8.58
CA LEU A 40 -4.23 -17.88 -7.18
C LEU A 40 -5.43 -18.78 -6.90
N ARG A 41 -6.62 -18.46 -7.42
CA ARG A 41 -7.80 -19.30 -7.28
C ARG A 41 -7.57 -20.70 -7.86
N ARG A 42 -7.01 -20.81 -9.06
CA ARG A 42 -6.70 -22.09 -9.69
C ARG A 42 -5.72 -22.93 -8.86
N LEU A 43 -4.65 -22.30 -8.33
CA LEU A 43 -3.69 -22.99 -7.45
C LEU A 43 -4.35 -23.57 -6.21
N ILE A 44 -5.29 -22.83 -5.60
CA ILE A 44 -6.04 -23.28 -4.43
C ILE A 44 -7.01 -24.42 -4.79
N GLU A 45 -7.76 -24.26 -5.89
CA GLU A 45 -8.74 -25.25 -6.33
C GLU A 45 -8.10 -26.56 -6.83
N SER A 46 -6.90 -26.49 -7.44
CA SER A 46 -6.13 -27.65 -7.88
C SER A 46 -5.21 -28.26 -6.81
N ASP A 47 -5.24 -27.73 -5.59
CA ASP A 47 -4.37 -28.16 -4.49
C ASP A 47 -2.85 -28.07 -4.80
N GLN A 48 -2.47 -27.12 -5.64
CA GLN A 48 -1.08 -26.87 -6.08
C GLN A 48 -0.50 -25.59 -5.48
N VAL A 49 -0.74 -25.38 -4.20
CA VAL A 49 -0.21 -24.20 -3.51
C VAL A 49 1.27 -24.35 -3.21
N SER A 50 2.00 -23.28 -3.40
CA SER A 50 3.43 -23.11 -3.07
C SER A 50 3.61 -21.98 -2.09
N SER A 51 4.81 -21.84 -1.52
CA SER A 51 5.13 -20.73 -0.62
C SER A 51 4.88 -19.37 -1.29
N MET A 52 4.31 -18.44 -0.52
CA MET A 52 3.86 -17.14 -1.02
C MET A 52 3.93 -16.04 0.03
N ILE A 53 3.95 -14.81 -0.44
CA ILE A 53 3.87 -13.61 0.39
C ILE A 53 2.62 -12.83 0.00
N PHE A 54 1.78 -12.52 0.99
CA PHE A 54 0.65 -11.61 0.85
C PHE A 54 1.06 -10.21 1.26
N TRP A 55 1.13 -9.32 0.30
CA TRP A 55 1.44 -7.92 0.53
C TRP A 55 0.21 -7.05 0.32
N GLY A 56 -0.11 -6.21 1.29
CA GLY A 56 -1.23 -5.28 1.19
C GLY A 56 -1.58 -4.62 2.52
N PRO A 57 -2.48 -3.63 2.53
CA PRO A 57 -2.84 -2.86 3.70
C PRO A 57 -3.46 -3.74 4.81
N PRO A 58 -3.61 -3.22 6.05
CA PRO A 58 -4.30 -3.93 7.13
C PRO A 58 -5.76 -4.19 6.77
N GLY A 59 -6.37 -5.16 7.42
CA GLY A 59 -7.81 -5.45 7.32
C GLY A 59 -8.33 -6.04 6.00
N VAL A 60 -7.48 -6.24 4.98
CA VAL A 60 -7.89 -6.81 3.67
C VAL A 60 -8.03 -8.33 3.65
N GLY A 61 -7.83 -9.00 4.80
CA GLY A 61 -8.07 -10.42 4.94
C GLY A 61 -6.89 -11.36 4.68
N LYS A 62 -5.63 -10.91 4.73
CA LYS A 62 -4.42 -11.73 4.51
C LYS A 62 -4.43 -13.03 5.33
N THR A 63 -4.62 -12.93 6.65
CA THR A 63 -4.72 -14.08 7.57
C THR A 63 -5.91 -14.97 7.25
N THR A 64 -7.04 -14.38 6.88
CA THR A 64 -8.26 -15.12 6.50
C THR A 64 -8.03 -15.94 5.24
N LEU A 65 -7.39 -15.36 4.22
CA LEU A 65 -7.06 -16.06 2.98
C LEU A 65 -6.12 -17.25 3.24
N ALA A 66 -5.11 -17.08 4.08
CA ALA A 66 -4.20 -18.17 4.47
C ALA A 66 -4.95 -19.32 5.14
N ARG A 67 -5.90 -19.04 6.02
CA ARG A 67 -6.74 -20.06 6.67
C ARG A 67 -7.68 -20.78 5.70
N ILE A 68 -8.27 -20.06 4.75
CA ILE A 68 -9.09 -20.65 3.69
C ILE A 68 -8.25 -21.60 2.83
N ILE A 69 -7.03 -21.21 2.48
CA ILE A 69 -6.09 -22.05 1.72
C ILE A 69 -5.79 -23.34 2.51
N ALA A 70 -5.45 -23.22 3.78
CA ALA A 70 -5.15 -24.38 4.62
C ALA A 70 -6.33 -25.35 4.75
N GLY A 71 -7.52 -24.83 5.01
CA GLY A 71 -8.74 -25.62 5.07
C GLY A 71 -9.08 -26.33 3.75
N ARG A 72 -8.91 -25.62 2.63
CA ARG A 72 -9.20 -26.17 1.29
C ARG A 72 -8.21 -27.27 0.87
N THR A 73 -6.94 -27.11 1.25
CA THR A 73 -5.85 -28.05 0.92
C THR A 73 -5.65 -29.14 1.96
N LYS A 74 -6.51 -29.19 2.99
CA LYS A 74 -6.41 -30.15 4.12
C LYS A 74 -5.03 -30.18 4.76
N SER A 75 -4.36 -29.03 4.82
CA SER A 75 -3.04 -28.90 5.41
C SER A 75 -3.15 -28.50 6.88
N ALA A 76 -2.25 -28.99 7.71
CA ALA A 76 -2.08 -28.47 9.07
C ALA A 76 -1.74 -26.99 9.02
N PHE A 77 -2.38 -26.16 9.84
CA PHE A 77 -2.16 -24.71 9.85
C PHE A 77 -1.52 -24.27 11.16
N ILE A 78 -0.33 -23.68 11.04
CA ILE A 78 0.42 -23.14 12.18
C ILE A 78 0.52 -21.64 11.99
N ASP A 79 0.02 -20.89 12.98
CA ASP A 79 -0.04 -19.44 12.98
C ASP A 79 1.09 -18.87 13.85
N PHE A 80 1.96 -18.08 13.23
CA PHE A 80 3.06 -17.40 13.90
C PHE A 80 2.84 -15.90 13.88
N SER A 81 3.00 -15.29 15.04
CA SER A 81 3.16 -13.84 15.14
C SER A 81 4.65 -13.48 15.18
N ALA A 82 5.10 -12.69 14.22
CA ALA A 82 6.48 -12.20 14.20
C ALA A 82 6.83 -11.29 15.40
N VAL A 83 5.81 -10.82 16.14
CA VAL A 83 6.00 -9.96 17.32
C VAL A 83 6.39 -10.77 18.54
N THR A 84 5.89 -12.01 18.69
CA THR A 84 6.02 -12.82 19.91
C THR A 84 6.93 -14.02 19.76
N SER A 85 7.19 -14.48 18.52
CA SER A 85 7.89 -15.74 18.27
C SER A 85 9.41 -15.60 18.16
N GLY A 86 10.12 -16.37 18.97
CA GLY A 86 11.57 -16.44 18.96
C GLY A 86 12.12 -17.52 18.01
N ILE A 87 13.42 -17.43 17.68
CA ILE A 87 14.10 -18.38 16.76
C ILE A 87 14.01 -19.84 17.23
N LYS A 88 13.97 -20.08 18.55
CA LYS A 88 13.82 -21.44 19.11
C LYS A 88 12.44 -22.02 18.79
N GLU A 89 11.40 -21.24 18.93
CA GLU A 89 10.03 -21.63 18.63
C GLU A 89 9.87 -21.93 17.14
N ILE A 90 10.45 -21.09 16.26
CA ILE A 90 10.48 -21.34 14.83
C ILE A 90 11.08 -22.71 14.55
N ARG A 91 12.24 -23.05 15.12
CA ARG A 91 12.90 -24.35 14.93
C ARG A 91 12.04 -25.53 15.38
N THR A 92 11.45 -25.45 16.59
CA THR A 92 10.57 -26.52 17.11
C THR A 92 9.41 -26.81 16.16
N VAL A 93 8.79 -25.79 15.63
CA VAL A 93 7.67 -25.94 14.69
C VAL A 93 8.13 -26.48 13.35
N MET A 94 9.30 -26.08 12.89
CA MET A 94 9.87 -26.63 11.65
C MET A 94 10.17 -28.13 11.78
N GLU A 95 10.71 -28.56 12.92
CA GLU A 95 10.95 -29.98 13.22
C GLU A 95 9.64 -30.78 13.27
N GLN A 96 8.60 -30.20 13.87
CA GLN A 96 7.26 -30.81 13.89
C GLN A 96 6.68 -30.92 12.46
N ALA A 97 6.81 -29.89 11.63
CA ALA A 97 6.36 -29.93 10.25
C ALA A 97 7.12 -30.97 9.41
N GLU A 98 8.42 -31.15 9.65
CA GLU A 98 9.23 -32.20 9.03
C GLU A 98 8.72 -33.60 9.45
N HIS A 99 8.40 -33.77 10.74
CA HIS A 99 7.81 -35.00 11.25
C HIS A 99 6.45 -35.30 10.59
N ASN A 100 5.55 -34.33 10.52
CA ASN A 100 4.25 -34.46 9.89
C ASN A 100 4.37 -34.89 8.42
N ARG A 101 5.37 -34.33 7.71
CA ARG A 101 5.64 -34.70 6.31
C ARG A 101 5.96 -36.18 6.13
N HIS A 102 6.66 -36.80 7.06
CA HIS A 102 6.93 -38.25 7.01
C HIS A 102 5.66 -39.10 7.07
N PHE A 103 4.57 -38.55 7.61
CA PHE A 103 3.24 -39.19 7.60
C PHE A 103 2.36 -38.75 6.43
N GLY A 104 2.91 -38.00 5.47
CA GLY A 104 2.19 -37.52 4.30
C GLY A 104 1.31 -36.28 4.56
N GLU A 105 1.44 -35.65 5.73
CA GLU A 105 0.70 -34.44 6.07
C GLU A 105 1.45 -33.18 5.59
N ARG A 106 0.75 -32.30 4.91
CA ARG A 106 1.30 -30.97 4.53
C ARG A 106 1.07 -29.97 5.65
N THR A 107 2.04 -29.12 5.88
CA THR A 107 1.97 -28.07 6.89
C THR A 107 2.09 -26.69 6.22
N ILE A 108 1.09 -25.84 6.42
CA ILE A 108 1.14 -24.42 6.08
C ILE A 108 1.56 -23.66 7.34
N VAL A 109 2.65 -22.93 7.23
CA VAL A 109 3.14 -22.03 8.26
C VAL A 109 2.80 -20.60 7.83
N PHE A 110 1.89 -19.98 8.55
CA PHE A 110 1.51 -18.60 8.34
C PHE A 110 2.31 -17.70 9.29
N VAL A 111 2.93 -16.67 8.73
CA VAL A 111 3.69 -15.67 9.50
C VAL A 111 3.07 -14.30 9.28
N ASP A 112 2.38 -13.79 10.30
CA ASP A 112 1.84 -12.44 10.25
C ASP A 112 2.94 -11.42 10.52
N GLU A 113 2.91 -10.31 9.77
CA GLU A 113 3.89 -9.23 9.81
C GLU A 113 5.35 -9.74 9.67
N ILE A 114 5.60 -10.60 8.68
CA ILE A 114 6.89 -11.28 8.46
C ILE A 114 8.07 -10.32 8.35
N HIS A 115 7.85 -9.06 7.98
CA HIS A 115 8.87 -8.01 7.93
C HIS A 115 9.46 -7.67 9.31
N ARG A 116 8.78 -8.01 10.41
CA ARG A 116 9.30 -7.83 11.78
C ARG A 116 10.33 -8.87 12.19
N PHE A 117 10.44 -9.97 11.46
CA PHE A 117 11.49 -10.93 11.66
C PHE A 117 12.82 -10.38 11.16
N ASN A 118 13.87 -10.51 11.97
CA ASN A 118 15.22 -10.21 11.52
C ASN A 118 15.71 -11.24 10.48
N LYS A 119 16.83 -10.93 9.82
CA LYS A 119 17.38 -11.77 8.74
C LYS A 119 17.60 -13.22 9.18
N ALA A 120 18.13 -13.46 10.39
CA ALA A 120 18.40 -14.81 10.91
C ALA A 120 17.10 -15.61 11.15
N GLN A 121 16.03 -14.94 11.57
CA GLN A 121 14.72 -15.57 11.73
C GLN A 121 14.10 -15.92 10.36
N GLN A 122 14.22 -15.03 9.37
CA GLN A 122 13.77 -15.29 8.01
C GLN A 122 14.57 -16.43 7.36
N ASP A 123 15.89 -16.45 7.56
CA ASP A 123 16.77 -17.52 7.06
C ASP A 123 16.43 -18.89 7.65
N ALA A 124 15.89 -18.96 8.85
CA ALA A 124 15.52 -20.21 9.50
C ALA A 124 14.43 -20.99 8.75
N PHE A 125 13.61 -20.33 7.92
CA PHE A 125 12.59 -20.99 7.08
C PHE A 125 13.17 -21.62 5.82
N LEU A 126 14.30 -21.10 5.29
CA LEU A 126 14.84 -21.48 3.98
C LEU A 126 15.00 -22.99 3.78
N PRO A 127 15.66 -23.74 4.69
CA PRO A 127 15.87 -25.17 4.49
C PRO A 127 14.57 -25.98 4.35
N PHE A 128 13.52 -25.53 5.04
CA PHE A 128 12.21 -26.22 5.08
C PHE A 128 11.34 -25.84 3.89
N VAL A 129 11.42 -24.59 3.42
CA VAL A 129 10.78 -24.14 2.18
C VAL A 129 11.42 -24.84 0.97
N GLU A 130 12.76 -24.94 0.90
CA GLU A 130 13.48 -25.62 -0.18
C GLU A 130 13.17 -27.10 -0.27
N LYS A 131 13.11 -27.78 0.86
CA LYS A 131 12.73 -29.21 0.93
C LYS A 131 11.26 -29.45 0.67
N GLY A 132 10.42 -28.42 0.69
CA GLY A 132 8.97 -28.55 0.65
C GLY A 132 8.36 -29.19 1.90
N SER A 133 9.06 -29.12 3.05
CA SER A 133 8.55 -29.61 4.33
C SER A 133 7.45 -28.72 4.87
N ILE A 134 7.46 -27.46 4.48
CA ILE A 134 6.42 -26.48 4.76
C ILE A 134 6.01 -25.73 3.51
N ILE A 135 4.80 -25.20 3.52
CA ILE A 135 4.34 -24.13 2.64
C ILE A 135 4.32 -22.87 3.49
N LEU A 136 5.23 -21.94 3.24
CA LEU A 136 5.28 -20.66 3.94
C LEU A 136 4.29 -19.68 3.32
N ILE A 137 3.42 -19.10 4.12
CA ILE A 137 2.58 -17.96 3.75
C ILE A 137 2.96 -16.78 4.64
N GLY A 138 3.75 -15.86 4.14
CA GLY A 138 4.07 -14.61 4.84
C GLY A 138 3.03 -13.54 4.55
N ALA A 139 2.66 -12.77 5.57
CA ALA A 139 1.82 -11.57 5.40
C ALA A 139 2.61 -10.33 5.80
N THR A 140 2.47 -9.24 5.05
CA THR A 140 3.14 -7.98 5.33
C THR A 140 2.33 -6.79 4.82
N THR A 141 2.44 -5.66 5.54
CA THR A 141 1.96 -4.36 5.08
C THR A 141 3.06 -3.55 4.37
N GLU A 142 4.33 -3.92 4.60
CA GLU A 142 5.49 -3.24 4.04
C GLU A 142 5.91 -3.85 2.69
N ASN A 143 6.67 -3.08 1.90
CA ASN A 143 7.12 -3.57 0.59
C ASN A 143 8.10 -4.76 0.75
N PRO A 144 7.74 -5.96 0.30
CA PRO A 144 8.55 -7.16 0.51
C PRO A 144 9.94 -7.09 -0.15
N SER A 145 10.12 -6.27 -1.16
CA SER A 145 11.43 -6.11 -1.83
C SER A 145 12.48 -5.45 -0.94
N PHE A 146 12.07 -4.72 0.09
CA PHE A 146 12.99 -4.07 1.03
C PHE A 146 13.10 -4.83 2.36
N GLU A 147 12.02 -5.48 2.78
CA GLU A 147 11.89 -6.02 4.14
C GLU A 147 12.11 -7.54 4.22
N ILE A 148 11.93 -8.25 3.10
CA ILE A 148 12.13 -9.70 3.07
C ILE A 148 13.45 -10.02 2.38
N ASN A 149 14.21 -10.93 2.99
CA ASN A 149 15.49 -11.31 2.44
C ASN A 149 15.33 -11.94 1.04
N SER A 150 16.25 -11.62 0.14
CA SER A 150 16.18 -12.00 -1.28
C SER A 150 16.16 -13.53 -1.48
N ALA A 151 16.80 -14.30 -0.61
CA ALA A 151 16.82 -15.76 -0.67
C ALA A 151 15.43 -16.35 -0.39
N LEU A 152 14.69 -15.79 0.57
CA LEU A 152 13.32 -16.21 0.87
C LEU A 152 12.35 -15.72 -0.21
N LEU A 153 12.52 -14.47 -0.65
CA LEU A 153 11.66 -13.86 -1.67
C LEU A 153 11.74 -14.60 -3.02
N SER A 154 12.93 -15.09 -3.40
CA SER A 154 13.11 -15.87 -4.65
C SER A 154 12.39 -17.22 -4.65
N ARG A 155 11.97 -17.72 -3.49
CA ARG A 155 11.26 -19.00 -3.31
C ARG A 155 9.77 -18.84 -3.05
N CYS A 156 9.29 -17.60 -2.93
CA CYS A 156 7.91 -17.27 -2.65
C CYS A 156 7.29 -16.47 -3.79
N LYS A 157 6.04 -16.76 -4.13
CA LYS A 157 5.27 -15.90 -5.04
C LYS A 157 4.66 -14.74 -4.28
N VAL A 158 4.86 -13.52 -4.73
CA VAL A 158 4.24 -12.34 -4.13
C VAL A 158 2.86 -12.11 -4.75
N PHE A 159 1.84 -12.01 -3.91
CA PHE A 159 0.49 -11.62 -4.29
C PHE A 159 0.13 -10.30 -3.61
N VAL A 160 -0.22 -9.31 -4.40
CA VAL A 160 -0.59 -7.98 -3.92
C VAL A 160 -2.09 -7.95 -3.65
N LEU A 161 -2.47 -7.74 -2.38
CA LEU A 161 -3.85 -7.54 -1.99
C LEU A 161 -4.14 -6.04 -1.93
N HIS A 162 -5.24 -5.64 -2.55
CA HIS A 162 -5.67 -4.24 -2.57
C HIS A 162 -6.59 -3.93 -1.38
N ALA A 163 -6.64 -2.67 -0.98
CA ALA A 163 -7.69 -2.17 -0.10
C ALA A 163 -9.07 -2.51 -0.69
N LEU A 164 -10.02 -2.84 0.17
CA LEU A 164 -11.39 -3.09 -0.27
C LEU A 164 -12.05 -1.78 -0.71
N THR A 165 -12.85 -1.85 -1.76
CA THR A 165 -13.64 -0.69 -2.20
C THR A 165 -14.79 -0.42 -1.21
N ALA A 166 -15.32 0.78 -1.21
CA ALA A 166 -16.50 1.13 -0.41
C ALA A 166 -17.69 0.21 -0.74
N GLU A 167 -17.88 -0.16 -2.00
CA GLU A 167 -18.94 -1.07 -2.45
C GLU A 167 -18.74 -2.49 -1.90
N GLU A 168 -17.51 -3.00 -1.90
CA GLU A 168 -17.18 -4.31 -1.33
C GLU A 168 -17.39 -4.32 0.19
N LEU A 169 -17.04 -3.24 0.88
CA LEU A 169 -17.29 -3.08 2.32
C LEU A 169 -18.77 -2.93 2.63
N THR A 170 -19.53 -2.16 1.85
CA THR A 170 -21.00 -2.04 1.98
C THR A 170 -21.65 -3.42 1.83
N GLY A 171 -21.27 -4.20 0.83
CA GLY A 171 -21.72 -5.57 0.66
C GLY A 171 -21.38 -6.48 1.85
N LEU A 172 -20.20 -6.32 2.44
CA LEU A 172 -19.78 -7.04 3.65
C LEU A 172 -20.64 -6.66 4.86
N LEU A 173 -20.93 -5.37 5.06
CA LEU A 173 -21.75 -4.87 6.16
C LEU A 173 -23.22 -5.34 6.03
N HIS A 174 -23.81 -5.29 4.85
CA HIS A 174 -25.14 -5.88 4.60
C HIS A 174 -25.19 -7.38 4.88
N ARG A 175 -24.13 -8.10 4.53
CA ARG A 175 -24.04 -9.53 4.87
C ARG A 175 -23.98 -9.71 6.40
N ALA A 176 -23.23 -8.87 7.11
CA ALA A 176 -23.14 -8.93 8.57
C ALA A 176 -24.46 -8.73 9.28
N LEU A 177 -25.36 -7.91 8.71
CA LEU A 177 -26.71 -7.68 9.22
C LEU A 177 -27.66 -8.87 8.99
N LYS A 178 -27.39 -9.70 7.95
CA LYS A 178 -28.26 -10.82 7.54
C LYS A 178 -27.75 -12.20 7.98
N ASP A 179 -26.44 -12.36 8.21
CA ASP A 179 -25.82 -13.63 8.59
C ASP A 179 -26.12 -13.95 10.06
N ASN A 180 -26.52 -15.17 10.37
CA ASN A 180 -26.77 -15.62 11.75
C ASN A 180 -25.54 -15.55 12.64
N ARG A 181 -24.35 -15.61 12.07
CA ARG A 181 -23.08 -15.37 12.79
C ARG A 181 -22.88 -13.88 13.17
N GLY A 182 -23.62 -13.00 12.50
CA GLY A 182 -23.64 -11.56 12.76
C GLY A 182 -24.88 -11.14 13.54
N PHE A 183 -25.68 -10.30 12.93
CA PHE A 183 -26.92 -9.76 13.48
C PHE A 183 -28.20 -10.37 12.88
N GLY A 184 -28.10 -11.42 12.05
CA GLY A 184 -29.24 -11.98 11.34
C GLY A 184 -30.37 -12.56 12.24
N MET A 185 -30.09 -12.76 13.53
CA MET A 185 -31.10 -13.18 14.52
C MET A 185 -31.76 -12.00 15.26
N GLN A 186 -31.32 -10.78 15.00
CA GLN A 186 -31.80 -9.54 15.64
C GLN A 186 -32.35 -8.61 14.56
N GLN A 187 -33.45 -7.96 14.84
CA GLN A 187 -33.95 -6.93 13.94
C GLN A 187 -33.14 -5.66 14.12
N VAL A 188 -32.33 -5.31 13.10
CA VAL A 188 -31.51 -4.10 13.09
C VAL A 188 -32.01 -3.19 11.97
N ASN A 189 -32.42 -1.99 12.34
CA ASN A 189 -32.83 -0.94 11.42
C ASN A 189 -31.70 0.10 11.32
N ILE A 190 -30.98 0.08 10.21
CA ILE A 190 -29.91 1.02 9.88
C ILE A 190 -30.08 1.48 8.42
N PRO A 191 -30.17 2.79 8.14
CA PRO A 191 -30.27 3.32 6.79
C PRO A 191 -29.05 2.98 5.92
N ASP A 192 -29.28 2.78 4.63
CA ASP A 192 -28.20 2.41 3.68
C ASP A 192 -27.10 3.47 3.56
N ASP A 193 -27.45 4.74 3.70
CA ASP A 193 -26.48 5.85 3.69
C ASP A 193 -25.54 5.80 4.90
N MET A 194 -26.02 5.33 6.06
CA MET A 194 -25.17 5.11 7.24
C MET A 194 -24.25 3.90 7.05
N ILE A 195 -24.72 2.83 6.42
CA ILE A 195 -23.88 1.67 6.07
C ILE A 195 -22.77 2.12 5.12
N GLN A 196 -23.09 2.93 4.13
CA GLN A 196 -22.12 3.49 3.21
C GLN A 196 -21.12 4.43 3.90
N ALA A 197 -21.58 5.24 4.86
CA ALA A 197 -20.71 6.08 5.66
C ALA A 197 -19.71 5.25 6.48
N ILE A 198 -20.15 4.14 7.11
CA ILE A 198 -19.26 3.21 7.82
C ILE A 198 -18.23 2.59 6.85
N ALA A 199 -18.67 2.16 5.65
CA ALA A 199 -17.79 1.59 4.65
C ALA A 199 -16.71 2.58 4.18
N ASN A 200 -17.08 3.83 3.92
CA ASN A 200 -16.16 4.89 3.54
C ASN A 200 -15.16 5.22 4.67
N PHE A 201 -15.66 5.33 5.90
CA PHE A 201 -14.83 5.59 7.08
C PHE A 201 -13.77 4.49 7.31
N ALA A 202 -14.11 3.25 7.02
CA ALA A 202 -13.20 2.13 7.19
C ALA A 202 -12.01 2.12 6.21
N ASN A 203 -12.04 2.95 5.17
CA ASN A 203 -10.93 3.18 4.23
C ASN A 203 -10.28 1.87 3.72
N GLY A 204 -11.10 0.92 3.32
CA GLY A 204 -10.64 -0.36 2.76
C GLY A 204 -10.32 -1.45 3.78
N ASP A 205 -10.47 -1.20 5.09
CA ASP A 205 -10.24 -2.15 6.17
C ASP A 205 -11.54 -2.82 6.63
N ALA A 206 -11.74 -4.09 6.28
CA ALA A 206 -12.93 -4.86 6.66
C ALA A 206 -13.06 -5.07 8.18
N ARG A 207 -11.95 -5.16 8.91
CA ARG A 207 -11.97 -5.33 10.38
C ARG A 207 -12.50 -4.07 11.02
N ASN A 208 -12.03 -2.90 10.58
CA ASN A 208 -12.50 -1.60 11.05
C ASN A 208 -13.99 -1.41 10.73
N ALA A 209 -14.41 -1.72 9.49
CA ALA A 209 -15.82 -1.63 9.08
C ALA A 209 -16.74 -2.47 9.97
N LEU A 210 -16.41 -3.74 10.20
CA LEU A 210 -17.20 -4.64 11.04
C LEU A 210 -17.18 -4.24 12.51
N SER A 211 -16.06 -3.77 13.05
CA SER A 211 -15.98 -3.31 14.43
C SER A 211 -16.80 -2.03 14.64
N THR A 212 -16.80 -1.13 13.67
CA THR A 212 -17.63 0.08 13.70
C THR A 212 -19.11 -0.28 13.64
N LEU A 213 -19.52 -1.19 12.75
CA LEU A 213 -20.90 -1.67 12.69
C LEU A 213 -21.31 -2.31 14.00
N GLU A 214 -20.47 -3.15 14.60
CA GLU A 214 -20.74 -3.80 15.89
C GLU A 214 -20.97 -2.77 16.98
N MET A 215 -20.10 -1.77 17.08
CA MET A 215 -20.21 -0.69 18.06
C MET A 215 -21.50 0.12 17.89
N VAL A 216 -21.85 0.46 16.66
CA VAL A 216 -23.02 1.26 16.33
C VAL A 216 -24.31 0.48 16.64
N VAL A 217 -24.37 -0.80 16.32
CA VAL A 217 -25.55 -1.65 16.61
C VAL A 217 -25.70 -1.87 18.12
N LEU A 218 -24.61 -2.12 18.84
CA LEU A 218 -24.65 -2.30 20.31
C LEU A 218 -25.05 -1.04 21.09
N ASN A 219 -24.89 0.13 20.51
CA ASN A 219 -25.28 1.42 21.11
C ASN A 219 -26.54 2.03 20.49
N GLY A 220 -27.21 1.31 19.58
CA GLY A 220 -28.48 1.75 18.98
C GLY A 220 -29.64 1.74 19.97
N GLU A 221 -30.71 2.46 19.64
CA GLU A 221 -31.95 2.56 20.44
C GLU A 221 -32.73 1.23 20.34
N ILE A 222 -33.06 0.65 21.48
CA ILE A 222 -33.80 -0.62 21.53
C ILE A 222 -35.31 -0.28 21.63
N ASP A 223 -36.10 -0.81 20.69
CA ASP A 223 -37.56 -0.70 20.69
C ASP A 223 -38.23 -1.71 21.67
N GLU A 224 -39.54 -1.56 21.86
CA GLU A 224 -40.34 -2.42 22.78
C GLU A 224 -40.29 -3.92 22.37
N ASN A 225 -39.98 -4.24 21.13
CA ASN A 225 -39.90 -5.62 20.58
C ASN A 225 -38.48 -6.17 20.57
N GLY A 226 -37.48 -5.43 21.07
CA GLY A 226 -36.07 -5.82 21.07
C GLY A 226 -35.36 -5.54 19.75
N GLY A 227 -35.99 -4.82 18.82
CA GLY A 227 -35.36 -4.32 17.62
C GLY A 227 -34.38 -3.18 17.94
N VAL A 228 -33.32 -3.04 17.17
CA VAL A 228 -32.33 -1.98 17.32
C VAL A 228 -32.45 -1.00 16.18
N THR A 229 -32.62 0.27 16.49
CA THR A 229 -32.59 1.37 15.52
C THR A 229 -31.32 2.18 15.71
N VAL A 230 -30.58 2.35 14.65
CA VAL A 230 -29.37 3.17 14.60
C VAL A 230 -29.73 4.56 14.09
N THR A 231 -29.36 5.59 14.89
CA THR A 231 -29.56 6.99 14.54
C THR A 231 -28.25 7.66 14.09
N GLU A 232 -28.36 8.82 13.43
CA GLU A 232 -27.18 9.63 13.06
C GLU A 232 -26.36 9.99 14.32
N GLU A 233 -27.01 10.32 15.40
CA GLU A 233 -26.36 10.65 16.68
C GLU A 233 -25.55 9.47 17.23
N THR A 234 -26.12 8.26 17.20
CA THR A 234 -25.41 7.03 17.60
C THR A 234 -24.16 6.80 16.74
N LEU A 235 -24.27 6.99 15.44
CA LEU A 235 -23.14 6.83 14.52
C LEU A 235 -22.04 7.87 14.81
N GLU A 236 -22.39 9.14 15.01
CA GLU A 236 -21.46 10.21 15.36
C GLU A 236 -20.73 9.93 16.68
N GLN A 237 -21.45 9.51 17.72
CA GLN A 237 -20.86 9.19 19.03
C GLN A 237 -19.89 8.00 18.96
N CYS A 238 -20.25 6.94 18.22
CA CYS A 238 -19.41 5.75 18.08
C CYS A 238 -18.16 5.98 17.25
N THR A 239 -18.17 6.93 16.33
CA THR A 239 -17.06 7.19 15.42
C THR A 239 -16.21 8.40 15.83
N SER A 240 -16.60 9.11 16.89
CA SER A 240 -15.92 10.33 17.41
C SER A 240 -15.73 11.44 16.37
N LYS A 241 -16.51 11.44 15.27
CA LYS A 241 -16.39 12.41 14.17
C LYS A 241 -17.75 12.85 13.67
N LYS A 242 -18.05 14.14 13.83
CA LYS A 242 -19.23 14.83 13.25
C LYS A 242 -19.33 14.76 11.71
N SER A 243 -18.40 14.10 11.04
CA SER A 243 -18.15 14.23 9.61
C SER A 243 -18.56 13.04 8.76
N LEU A 244 -19.05 11.92 9.32
CA LEU A 244 -19.33 10.71 8.55
C LEU A 244 -20.44 10.85 7.51
N LEU A 245 -21.37 11.77 7.74
CA LEU A 245 -22.50 12.00 6.84
C LEU A 245 -22.20 12.93 5.66
N TYR A 246 -21.01 13.56 5.66
CA TYR A 246 -20.62 14.50 4.61
C TYR A 246 -20.08 13.82 3.34
N ASP A 247 -19.61 12.57 3.44
CA ASP A 247 -19.07 11.85 2.27
C ASP A 247 -20.09 10.86 1.69
N LYS A 248 -21.22 11.39 1.21
CA LYS A 248 -22.30 10.57 0.64
C LYS A 248 -21.92 9.80 -0.64
N LYS A 249 -20.68 9.94 -1.20
CA LYS A 249 -20.37 9.30 -2.52
C LYS A 249 -18.90 8.99 -2.79
N GLY A 250 -17.95 8.98 -1.88
CA GLY A 250 -16.53 8.70 -2.23
C GLY A 250 -15.95 9.64 -3.30
N GLU A 251 -16.77 10.25 -4.12
CA GLU A 251 -16.48 11.19 -5.17
C GLU A 251 -16.06 12.56 -4.60
N GLU A 252 -16.61 12.99 -3.45
CA GLU A 252 -16.22 14.24 -2.80
C GLU A 252 -14.78 14.20 -2.27
N HIS A 253 -14.30 13.07 -1.77
CA HIS A 253 -12.92 12.90 -1.35
C HIS A 253 -11.94 13.20 -2.51
N TYR A 254 -12.19 12.60 -3.70
CA TYR A 254 -11.38 12.87 -4.89
C TYR A 254 -11.57 14.30 -5.40
N ASN A 255 -12.76 14.85 -5.28
CA ASN A 255 -13.05 16.22 -5.69
C ASN A 255 -12.33 17.24 -4.80
N LEU A 256 -12.31 17.04 -3.48
CA LEU A 256 -11.66 17.95 -2.53
C LEU A 256 -10.14 17.97 -2.72
N ILE A 257 -9.49 16.81 -2.81
CA ILE A 257 -8.04 16.77 -3.06
C ILE A 257 -7.69 17.33 -4.45
N SER A 258 -8.55 17.09 -5.46
CA SER A 258 -8.40 17.67 -6.79
C SER A 258 -8.58 19.19 -6.77
N ALA A 259 -9.54 19.70 -5.98
CA ALA A 259 -9.75 21.13 -5.79
C ALA A 259 -8.54 21.80 -5.12
N LEU A 260 -7.99 21.18 -4.06
CA LEU A 260 -6.77 21.63 -3.40
C LEU A 260 -5.60 21.73 -4.41
N HIS A 261 -5.34 20.66 -5.17
CA HIS A 261 -4.26 20.64 -6.15
C HIS A 261 -4.46 21.67 -7.27
N LYS A 262 -5.70 21.80 -7.79
CA LYS A 262 -6.02 22.79 -8.84
C LYS A 262 -5.88 24.22 -8.32
N SER A 263 -6.24 24.50 -7.06
CA SER A 263 -6.07 25.81 -6.45
C SER A 263 -4.58 26.16 -6.28
N MET A 264 -3.76 25.22 -5.77
CA MET A 264 -2.30 25.43 -5.70
C MET A 264 -1.68 25.62 -7.08
N ARG A 265 -2.13 24.86 -8.10
CA ARG A 265 -1.64 24.99 -9.48
C ARG A 265 -2.05 26.32 -10.11
N ASN A 266 -3.21 26.84 -9.76
CA ASN A 266 -3.70 28.14 -10.19
C ASN A 266 -3.08 29.31 -9.40
N SER A 267 -2.19 29.04 -8.45
CA SER A 267 -1.56 30.04 -7.57
C SER A 267 -2.58 30.83 -6.73
N ASP A 268 -3.66 30.16 -6.30
CA ASP A 268 -4.70 30.71 -5.43
C ASP A 268 -4.52 30.14 -4.01
N PRO A 269 -3.80 30.82 -3.12
CA PRO A 269 -3.55 30.35 -1.78
C PRO A 269 -4.81 30.34 -0.90
N ASP A 270 -5.74 31.28 -1.12
CA ASP A 270 -6.95 31.39 -0.30
C ASP A 270 -7.89 30.21 -0.59
N ALA A 271 -8.13 29.88 -1.86
CA ALA A 271 -8.87 28.69 -2.24
C ALA A 271 -8.18 27.41 -1.76
N ALA A 272 -6.85 27.33 -1.87
CA ALA A 272 -6.10 26.14 -1.43
C ALA A 272 -6.22 25.94 0.10
N VAL A 273 -6.11 26.99 0.90
CA VAL A 273 -6.28 26.91 2.36
C VAL A 273 -7.73 26.55 2.72
N TYR A 274 -8.72 27.09 2.00
CA TYR A 274 -10.12 26.70 2.22
C TYR A 274 -10.36 25.20 1.98
N TRP A 275 -9.86 24.67 0.86
CA TRP A 275 -10.03 23.25 0.55
C TRP A 275 -9.26 22.36 1.51
N LEU A 276 -8.06 22.78 1.96
CA LEU A 276 -7.33 22.10 3.03
C LEU A 276 -8.14 22.04 4.31
N ALA A 277 -8.64 23.17 4.79
CA ALA A 277 -9.44 23.23 6.01
C ALA A 277 -10.69 22.35 5.89
N ARG A 278 -11.40 22.41 4.75
CA ARG A 278 -12.59 21.60 4.51
C ARG A 278 -12.27 20.10 4.54
N MET A 279 -11.12 19.64 4.02
CA MET A 279 -10.69 18.24 4.10
C MET A 279 -10.40 17.82 5.53
N LEU A 280 -9.66 18.63 6.30
CA LEU A 280 -9.27 18.29 7.66
C LEU A 280 -10.47 18.29 8.62
N GLU A 281 -11.37 19.28 8.50
CA GLU A 281 -12.63 19.33 9.28
C GLU A 281 -13.60 18.20 8.89
N ALA A 282 -13.55 17.75 7.63
CA ALA A 282 -14.26 16.54 7.19
C ALA A 282 -13.64 15.24 7.74
N GLY A 283 -12.53 15.33 8.46
CA GLY A 283 -11.88 14.21 9.13
C GLY A 283 -10.89 13.44 8.24
N GLU A 284 -10.43 14.05 7.15
CA GLU A 284 -9.38 13.47 6.31
C GLU A 284 -8.09 13.25 7.10
N ASP A 285 -7.38 12.16 6.81
CA ASP A 285 -6.08 11.89 7.39
C ASP A 285 -5.06 12.97 6.99
N PRO A 286 -4.51 13.74 7.96
CA PRO A 286 -3.53 14.78 7.66
C PRO A 286 -2.28 14.23 6.97
N LEU A 287 -1.89 12.98 7.22
CA LEU A 287 -0.78 12.32 6.52
C LEU A 287 -1.12 12.02 5.06
N TYR A 288 -2.38 11.70 4.75
CA TYR A 288 -2.82 11.58 3.36
C TYR A 288 -2.67 12.91 2.62
N VAL A 289 -3.17 14.01 3.20
CA VAL A 289 -3.04 15.35 2.62
C VAL A 289 -1.58 15.71 2.43
N ALA A 290 -0.74 15.49 3.45
CA ALA A 290 0.70 15.76 3.40
C ALA A 290 1.41 14.97 2.28
N ARG A 291 1.07 13.69 2.08
CA ARG A 291 1.58 12.88 0.94
C ARG A 291 1.19 13.49 -0.41
N ARG A 292 -0.03 13.98 -0.54
CA ARG A 292 -0.50 14.62 -1.77
C ARG A 292 0.22 15.95 -2.04
N VAL A 293 0.46 16.75 -1.00
CA VAL A 293 1.25 18.00 -1.10
C VAL A 293 2.71 17.69 -1.47
N THR A 294 3.29 16.64 -0.90
CA THR A 294 4.66 16.19 -1.26
C THR A 294 4.75 15.78 -2.73
N ARG A 295 3.77 15.07 -3.25
CA ARG A 295 3.70 14.75 -4.68
C ARG A 295 3.61 16.02 -5.53
N PHE A 296 2.75 16.96 -5.16
CA PHE A 296 2.59 18.23 -5.86
C PHE A 296 3.91 19.01 -5.95
N ALA A 297 4.69 19.04 -4.88
CA ALA A 297 5.99 19.71 -4.85
C ALA A 297 6.96 19.24 -5.94
N SER A 298 6.92 17.94 -6.30
CA SER A 298 7.79 17.40 -7.35
C SER A 298 7.12 17.40 -8.73
N GLU A 299 5.80 17.19 -8.79
CA GLU A 299 5.04 17.06 -10.04
C GLU A 299 4.76 18.42 -10.69
N ASP A 300 4.38 19.43 -9.89
CA ASP A 300 3.91 20.74 -10.38
C ASP A 300 4.91 21.89 -10.18
N ILE A 301 5.89 21.73 -9.26
CA ILE A 301 6.92 22.76 -8.99
C ILE A 301 8.29 22.25 -9.45
N GLY A 302 8.68 21.05 -9.07
CA GLY A 302 9.91 20.42 -9.50
C GLY A 302 11.15 21.27 -9.26
N LEU A 303 11.95 21.45 -10.30
CA LEU A 303 13.20 22.23 -10.26
C LEU A 303 13.00 23.74 -10.41
N ALA A 304 11.79 24.21 -10.68
CA ALA A 304 11.50 25.63 -10.63
C ALA A 304 11.73 26.22 -9.23
N ASP A 305 11.42 25.42 -8.18
CA ASP A 305 11.83 25.69 -6.80
C ASP A 305 12.10 24.41 -6.02
N PRO A 306 13.36 23.93 -5.97
CA PRO A 306 13.74 22.72 -5.25
C PRO A 306 13.45 22.73 -3.75
N GLN A 307 13.22 23.90 -3.14
CA GLN A 307 12.88 24.02 -1.73
C GLN A 307 11.46 23.52 -1.44
N ALA A 308 10.58 23.49 -2.43
CA ALA A 308 9.20 23.03 -2.30
C ALA A 308 9.11 21.60 -1.73
N LEU A 309 9.94 20.68 -2.25
CA LEU A 309 9.97 19.31 -1.76
C LEU A 309 10.44 19.22 -0.30
N GLN A 310 11.43 20.01 0.09
CA GLN A 310 11.94 20.05 1.48
C GLN A 310 10.85 20.51 2.45
N ILE A 311 10.12 21.57 2.09
CA ILE A 311 9.00 22.10 2.90
C ILE A 311 7.86 21.08 3.01
N ALA A 312 7.52 20.40 1.91
CA ALA A 312 6.47 19.39 1.91
C ALA A 312 6.84 18.18 2.80
N VAL A 313 8.09 17.71 2.72
CA VAL A 313 8.58 16.62 3.56
C VAL A 313 8.63 17.02 5.02
N ALA A 314 9.09 18.25 5.34
CA ALA A 314 9.07 18.78 6.71
C ALA A 314 7.65 18.86 7.26
N ALA A 315 6.67 19.31 6.46
CA ALA A 315 5.26 19.35 6.86
C ALA A 315 4.71 17.94 7.10
N TYR A 316 5.06 16.95 6.25
CA TYR A 316 4.69 15.53 6.47
C TYR A 316 5.23 15.01 7.80
N GLN A 317 6.52 15.25 8.08
CA GLN A 317 7.15 14.84 9.33
C GLN A 317 6.50 15.52 10.54
N ALA A 318 6.21 16.81 10.47
CA ALA A 318 5.54 17.56 11.51
C ALA A 318 4.14 16.96 11.79
N CYS A 319 3.35 16.64 10.76
CA CYS A 319 2.06 15.96 10.91
C CYS A 319 2.19 14.61 11.62
N HIS A 320 3.25 13.86 11.31
CA HIS A 320 3.49 12.57 11.93
C HIS A 320 3.88 12.68 13.41
N PHE A 321 4.68 13.67 13.79
CA PHE A 321 5.16 13.87 15.16
C PHE A 321 4.15 14.53 16.08
N ILE A 322 3.44 15.53 15.56
CA ILE A 322 2.59 16.42 16.37
C ILE A 322 1.13 15.94 16.34
N GLY A 323 0.63 15.53 15.16
CA GLY A 323 -0.75 15.11 14.97
C GLY A 323 -1.75 16.27 14.95
N MET A 324 -3.05 15.93 14.87
CA MET A 324 -4.15 16.89 14.92
C MET A 324 -4.42 17.29 16.37
N PRO A 325 -4.87 18.55 16.64
CA PRO A 325 -5.15 19.61 15.64
C PRO A 325 -3.93 20.46 15.25
N GLU A 326 -2.80 20.38 15.96
CA GLU A 326 -1.69 21.31 15.86
C GLU A 326 -0.97 21.23 14.50
N CYS A 327 -0.96 20.08 13.82
CA CYS A 327 -0.31 19.92 12.53
C CYS A 327 -0.97 20.70 11.39
N THR A 328 -2.19 21.24 11.59
CA THR A 328 -2.90 22.07 10.59
C THR A 328 -2.11 23.26 10.11
N VAL A 329 -1.37 23.92 11.02
CA VAL A 329 -0.53 25.09 10.68
C VAL A 329 0.62 24.71 9.75
N HIS A 330 1.24 23.54 9.95
CA HIS A 330 2.35 23.06 9.12
C HIS A 330 1.87 22.72 7.70
N LEU A 331 0.68 22.10 7.59
CA LEU A 331 0.04 21.85 6.30
C LEU A 331 -0.33 23.14 5.58
N THR A 332 -0.90 24.11 6.32
CA THR A 332 -1.24 25.42 5.77
C THR A 332 0.00 26.14 5.23
N GLN A 333 1.12 26.14 5.99
CA GLN A 333 2.38 26.69 5.55
C GLN A 333 2.85 26.07 4.23
N ALA A 334 2.83 24.74 4.14
CA ALA A 334 3.22 24.04 2.93
C ALA A 334 2.29 24.38 1.75
N VAL A 335 0.97 24.36 1.95
CA VAL A 335 -0.03 24.65 0.91
C VAL A 335 0.09 26.07 0.37
N VAL A 336 0.28 27.07 1.25
CA VAL A 336 0.52 28.47 0.83
C VAL A 336 1.82 28.57 0.03
N TYR A 337 2.89 27.94 0.51
CA TYR A 337 4.16 27.93 -0.21
C TYR A 337 4.00 27.30 -1.60
N MET A 338 3.35 26.13 -1.71
CA MET A 338 3.09 25.45 -2.99
C MET A 338 2.25 26.31 -3.93
N SER A 339 1.30 27.06 -3.38
CA SER A 339 0.46 27.97 -4.18
C SER A 339 1.27 29.08 -4.83
N LEU A 340 2.23 29.65 -4.12
CA LEU A 340 2.99 30.83 -4.56
C LEU A 340 4.31 30.47 -5.28
N ALA A 341 4.80 29.26 -5.16
CA ALA A 341 6.02 28.81 -5.84
C ALA A 341 5.85 28.82 -7.38
N PRO A 342 6.91 29.09 -8.15
CA PRO A 342 6.90 28.97 -9.60
C PRO A 342 6.60 27.52 -10.00
N LYS A 343 5.84 27.33 -11.11
CA LYS A 343 5.34 26.02 -11.53
C LYS A 343 6.16 25.46 -12.69
N SER A 344 6.54 24.17 -12.59
CA SER A 344 7.13 23.40 -13.68
C SER A 344 6.76 21.93 -13.54
N ASN A 345 6.21 21.36 -14.58
CA ASN A 345 5.95 19.91 -14.68
C ASN A 345 7.00 19.17 -15.54
N ALA A 346 8.12 19.80 -15.84
CA ALA A 346 9.14 19.27 -16.74
C ALA A 346 9.67 17.90 -16.29
N LEU A 347 9.82 17.66 -14.99
CA LEU A 347 10.25 16.37 -14.45
C LEU A 347 9.21 15.29 -14.67
N TYR A 348 7.95 15.59 -14.41
CA TYR A 348 6.84 14.65 -14.64
C TYR A 348 6.77 14.24 -16.11
N MET A 349 6.79 15.21 -17.03
CA MET A 349 6.77 14.97 -18.48
C MET A 349 8.00 14.20 -18.96
N ALA A 350 9.20 14.51 -18.40
CA ALA A 350 10.42 13.79 -18.73
C ALA A 350 10.31 12.30 -18.39
N TYR A 351 9.81 11.98 -17.21
CA TYR A 351 9.64 10.58 -16.79
C TYR A 351 8.56 9.86 -17.62
N GLU A 352 7.41 10.49 -17.88
CA GLU A 352 6.34 9.84 -18.66
C GLU A 352 6.80 9.55 -20.10
N HIS A 353 7.54 10.45 -20.76
CA HIS A 353 8.10 10.19 -22.08
C HIS A 353 9.15 9.06 -22.05
N ALA A 354 10.08 9.11 -21.07
CA ALA A 354 11.09 8.06 -20.94
C ALA A 354 10.46 6.70 -20.63
N LYS A 355 9.39 6.66 -19.85
CA LYS A 355 8.65 5.44 -19.51
C LYS A 355 7.99 4.80 -20.74
N ILE A 356 7.42 5.60 -21.65
CA ILE A 356 6.85 5.10 -22.91
C ILE A 356 7.92 4.39 -23.70
N ASP A 357 9.06 5.07 -23.98
CA ASP A 357 10.16 4.48 -24.73
C ASP A 357 10.74 3.24 -24.03
N ALA A 358 10.88 3.27 -22.71
CA ALA A 358 11.36 2.13 -21.93
C ALA A 358 10.45 0.90 -21.99
N ILE A 359 9.12 1.10 -22.07
CA ILE A 359 8.16 0.00 -22.21
C ILE A 359 8.19 -0.56 -23.64
N GLU A 360 8.27 0.29 -24.64
CA GLU A 360 8.31 -0.10 -26.04
C GLU A 360 9.62 -0.80 -26.44
N GLN A 361 10.73 -0.46 -25.75
CA GLN A 361 12.06 -0.93 -26.07
C GLN A 361 12.75 -1.69 -24.91
N LEU A 362 12.00 -2.50 -24.18
CA LEU A 362 12.49 -3.29 -23.03
C LEU A 362 13.71 -4.20 -23.34
N ALA A 363 13.93 -4.56 -24.59
CA ALA A 363 15.02 -5.45 -25.01
C ALA A 363 16.31 -4.71 -25.38
N GLU A 364 16.32 -3.37 -25.41
CA GLU A 364 17.50 -2.61 -25.77
C GLU A 364 18.61 -2.77 -24.71
N PRO A 365 19.79 -3.20 -25.10
CA PRO A 365 20.89 -3.40 -24.15
C PRO A 365 21.50 -2.06 -23.73
N VAL A 366 22.03 -2.01 -22.51
CA VAL A 366 22.85 -0.88 -22.07
C VAL A 366 24.07 -0.75 -22.99
N PRO A 367 24.41 0.44 -23.51
CA PRO A 367 25.58 0.64 -24.36
C PRO A 367 26.87 0.13 -23.73
N LEU A 368 27.73 -0.56 -24.51
CA LEU A 368 28.97 -1.19 -24.00
C LEU A 368 29.87 -0.17 -23.28
N VAL A 369 29.96 1.03 -23.80
CA VAL A 369 30.82 2.11 -23.26
C VAL A 369 30.53 2.45 -21.80
N ILE A 370 29.28 2.29 -21.33
CA ILE A 370 28.87 2.59 -19.95
C ILE A 370 28.66 1.35 -19.09
N ARG A 371 28.98 0.13 -19.59
CA ARG A 371 28.94 -1.10 -18.79
C ARG A 371 30.22 -1.24 -17.97
N ASN A 372 30.10 -1.78 -16.78
CA ASN A 372 31.27 -2.06 -15.93
C ASN A 372 31.86 -3.44 -16.29
N ALA A 373 33.16 -3.50 -16.58
CA ALA A 373 33.91 -4.74 -16.70
C ALA A 373 34.37 -5.21 -15.31
N VAL A 374 33.61 -6.09 -14.68
CA VAL A 374 33.90 -6.61 -13.33
C VAL A 374 34.80 -7.86 -13.37
N THR A 375 34.87 -8.54 -14.51
CA THR A 375 35.67 -9.73 -14.73
C THR A 375 36.52 -9.54 -16.00
N ASP A 376 37.64 -10.30 -16.12
CA ASP A 376 38.51 -10.27 -17.30
C ASP A 376 37.72 -10.60 -18.58
N LEU A 377 36.83 -11.58 -18.52
CA LEU A 377 35.94 -11.93 -19.64
C LEU A 377 35.05 -10.75 -20.09
N MET A 378 34.56 -9.94 -19.16
CA MET A 378 33.76 -8.74 -19.51
C MET A 378 34.64 -7.69 -20.19
N GLY A 379 35.92 -7.57 -19.80
CA GLY A 379 36.91 -6.73 -20.49
C GLY A 379 37.16 -7.18 -21.92
N GLU A 380 37.29 -8.50 -22.13
CA GLU A 380 37.46 -9.10 -23.47
C GLU A 380 36.22 -8.90 -24.36
N LEU A 381 35.05 -8.72 -23.76
CA LEU A 381 33.78 -8.43 -24.43
C LEU A 381 33.53 -6.90 -24.63
N ASP A 382 34.58 -6.08 -24.54
CA ASP A 382 34.55 -4.63 -24.75
C ASP A 382 33.67 -3.84 -23.75
N TYR A 383 33.37 -4.40 -22.56
CA TYR A 383 32.64 -3.66 -21.53
C TYR A 383 33.46 -2.49 -21.01
N GLY A 384 32.90 -1.27 -21.03
CA GLY A 384 33.58 -0.05 -20.61
C GLY A 384 34.64 0.44 -21.59
N LYS A 385 34.80 -0.18 -22.77
CA LYS A 385 35.76 0.28 -23.75
C LYS A 385 35.39 1.63 -24.32
N GLY A 386 36.30 2.58 -24.21
CA GLY A 386 36.07 3.96 -24.63
C GLY A 386 35.38 4.82 -23.59
N TYR A 387 35.16 4.31 -22.37
CA TYR A 387 34.58 5.11 -21.29
C TYR A 387 35.51 6.27 -20.93
N GLN A 388 34.97 7.47 -20.88
CA GLN A 388 35.64 8.70 -20.49
C GLN A 388 35.14 9.17 -19.15
N TYR A 389 35.99 9.25 -18.16
CA TYR A 389 35.61 9.74 -16.84
C TYR A 389 35.54 11.29 -16.87
N ALA A 390 34.34 11.84 -16.78
CA ALA A 390 34.13 13.29 -16.93
C ALA A 390 34.96 14.14 -15.96
N HIS A 391 35.33 13.61 -14.79
CA HIS A 391 36.17 14.34 -13.83
C HIS A 391 37.61 14.54 -14.30
N ASP A 392 38.10 13.77 -15.31
CA ASP A 392 39.42 13.89 -15.87
C ASP A 392 39.49 14.96 -16.97
N THR A 393 38.37 15.44 -17.45
CA THR A 393 38.28 16.52 -18.45
C THR A 393 38.26 17.91 -17.77
N GLU A 394 38.71 18.93 -18.45
CA GLU A 394 38.75 20.31 -17.92
C GLU A 394 37.33 20.83 -17.67
N GLU A 395 36.43 20.68 -18.62
CA GLU A 395 35.05 21.16 -18.56
C GLU A 395 34.13 20.25 -17.75
N LYS A 396 34.60 19.06 -17.27
CA LYS A 396 33.83 18.02 -16.60
C LYS A 396 32.67 17.47 -17.47
N LEU A 397 32.91 17.45 -18.80
CA LEU A 397 31.96 16.99 -19.79
C LEU A 397 32.60 15.93 -20.70
N THR A 398 31.77 15.04 -21.23
CA THR A 398 32.13 14.09 -22.27
C THR A 398 31.02 14.04 -23.32
N ASN A 399 31.35 13.61 -24.54
CA ASN A 399 30.39 13.44 -25.61
C ASN A 399 29.97 11.97 -25.82
N MET A 400 30.25 11.10 -24.84
CA MET A 400 29.84 9.70 -24.91
C MET A 400 28.33 9.56 -25.09
N GLN A 401 27.93 8.62 -25.95
CA GLN A 401 26.55 8.20 -26.10
C GLN A 401 26.16 7.30 -24.92
N CYS A 402 25.22 7.77 -24.09
CA CYS A 402 24.74 7.06 -22.90
C CYS A 402 23.37 6.40 -23.10
N LEU A 403 22.60 6.82 -24.11
CA LEU A 403 21.37 6.15 -24.50
C LEU A 403 21.66 5.03 -25.52
N PRO A 404 20.80 4.02 -25.64
CA PRO A 404 20.85 3.09 -26.77
C PRO A 404 20.82 3.83 -28.12
N ASP A 405 21.42 3.24 -29.14
CA ASP A 405 21.52 3.88 -30.47
C ASP A 405 20.15 4.24 -31.07
N SER A 406 19.14 3.42 -30.83
CA SER A 406 17.75 3.67 -31.24
C SER A 406 17.11 4.90 -30.56
N LEU A 407 17.69 5.35 -29.45
CA LEU A 407 17.21 6.49 -28.64
C LEU A 407 18.21 7.64 -28.58
N ALA A 408 19.26 7.62 -29.41
CA ALA A 408 20.37 8.58 -29.34
C ALA A 408 19.92 10.06 -29.40
N ASP A 409 18.89 10.34 -30.22
CA ASP A 409 18.35 11.68 -30.42
C ASP A 409 17.20 12.06 -29.46
N ARG A 410 16.90 11.20 -28.47
CA ARG A 410 15.81 11.48 -27.53
C ARG A 410 16.20 12.54 -26.52
N GLU A 411 15.29 13.48 -26.32
CA GLU A 411 15.36 14.52 -25.27
C GLU A 411 14.16 14.40 -24.34
N TYR A 412 14.36 13.84 -23.17
CA TYR A 412 13.29 13.68 -22.18
C TYR A 412 13.12 14.93 -21.31
N TYR A 413 14.21 15.46 -20.75
CA TYR A 413 14.14 16.61 -19.89
C TYR A 413 14.19 17.91 -20.68
N ARG A 414 13.08 18.66 -20.64
CA ARG A 414 12.91 19.96 -21.30
C ARG A 414 12.60 21.02 -20.24
N PRO A 415 13.62 21.67 -19.66
CA PRO A 415 13.44 22.64 -18.59
C PRO A 415 12.63 23.85 -19.05
N THR A 416 11.83 24.37 -18.12
CA THR A 416 11.09 25.61 -18.33
C THR A 416 11.96 26.83 -18.03
N SER A 417 11.41 28.04 -18.24
CA SER A 417 12.06 29.29 -17.85
C SER A 417 11.54 29.83 -16.51
N GLN A 418 10.93 28.95 -15.69
CA GLN A 418 10.34 29.34 -14.42
C GLN A 418 11.33 29.17 -13.25
N GLY A 419 11.34 30.13 -12.34
CA GLY A 419 12.12 30.08 -11.11
C GLY A 419 13.59 29.71 -11.34
N LYS A 420 14.13 28.83 -10.51
CA LYS A 420 15.53 28.35 -10.58
C LYS A 420 15.80 27.42 -11.77
N GLU A 421 14.76 26.88 -12.40
CA GLU A 421 14.91 26.02 -13.58
C GLU A 421 15.43 26.77 -14.81
N ALA A 422 15.24 28.10 -14.89
CA ALA A 422 15.80 28.92 -15.93
C ALA A 422 17.34 28.81 -16.04
N ALA A 423 18.04 28.81 -14.90
CA ALA A 423 19.49 28.62 -14.88
C ALA A 423 19.91 27.19 -15.32
N MET A 424 19.10 26.20 -14.99
CA MET A 424 19.34 24.82 -15.44
C MET A 424 19.13 24.69 -16.95
N LYS A 425 18.17 25.42 -17.52
CA LYS A 425 17.94 25.50 -18.97
C LYS A 425 19.16 26.06 -19.69
N GLU A 426 19.67 27.19 -19.23
CA GLU A 426 20.87 27.79 -19.80
C GLU A 426 22.08 26.84 -19.72
N ARG A 427 22.26 26.19 -18.57
CA ARG A 427 23.33 25.21 -18.41
C ARG A 427 23.19 24.02 -19.35
N LEU A 428 21.98 23.49 -19.53
CA LEU A 428 21.71 22.38 -20.45
C LEU A 428 21.98 22.76 -21.91
N GLU A 429 21.63 23.98 -22.31
CA GLU A 429 21.91 24.50 -23.65
C GLU A 429 23.43 24.60 -23.91
N GLN A 430 24.19 25.10 -22.93
CA GLN A 430 25.66 25.13 -22.99
C GLN A 430 26.26 23.71 -23.13
N VAL A 431 25.77 22.75 -22.35
CA VAL A 431 26.23 21.35 -22.44
C VAL A 431 25.92 20.73 -23.81
N ARG A 432 24.72 20.97 -24.33
CA ARG A 432 24.32 20.48 -25.66
C ARG A 432 25.14 21.13 -26.78
N GLU A 433 25.43 22.42 -26.64
CA GLU A 433 26.28 23.14 -27.60
C GLU A 433 27.73 22.65 -27.55
N TRP A 434 28.27 22.42 -26.35
CA TRP A 434 29.59 21.82 -26.18
C TRP A 434 29.68 20.43 -26.85
N ARG A 435 28.69 19.53 -26.60
CA ARG A 435 28.61 18.19 -27.20
C ARG A 435 28.51 18.20 -28.73
N ARG A 436 27.89 19.22 -29.32
CA ARG A 436 27.82 19.36 -30.78
C ARG A 436 29.14 19.78 -31.42
N ARG A 437 30.01 20.39 -30.66
CA ARG A 437 31.32 20.88 -31.12
C ARG A 437 32.42 19.83 -30.95
N HIS A 438 32.26 18.88 -30.10
CA HIS A 438 33.23 17.83 -29.77
C HIS A 438 32.68 16.44 -30.14
#